data_7936944028f03f8f9906710aba762eb3
#
_entry.id   7936944028f03f8f9906710aba762eb3
#
_cell.length_a   1.000
_cell.length_b   1.000
_cell.length_c   1.000
_cell.angle_alpha   90.00
_cell.angle_beta   90.00
_cell.angle_gamma   90.00
#
_symmetry.space_group_name_H-M   'P 1'
#
loop_
_entity.id
_entity.type
_entity.pdbx_description
1 polymer ?
#
loop_
_entity_poly.entity_id
_entity_poly.type
_entity_poly.pdbx_seq_one_letter_code
_entity_poly.pdbx_strand_id
1 'polypeptide(L)'
;MDCIKIKNLEIFAKHGVMPEENALGQKFVISIELECDVRKAGQTDDLNYSVNYAEVAAFVTKKATRNTFQLIEKLAEYLAQEILLQYDAVRAVTLEVKKPWAPVHLPLETVSVTVKRQWHVAYLSIGSNMGDKKAHLDMAVRSEEHTSELQSLPLIS
;
A
#
# COMPACT_ATOMS: atom_id res chain seq x y z
N MET A 1 -5.90 1.82 17.78
CA MET A 1 -5.90 0.69 16.84
C MET A 1 -4.56 -0.01 17.01
N ASP A 2 -4.54 -1.35 16.96
CA ASP A 2 -3.32 -2.11 17.17
C ASP A 2 -2.46 -2.09 15.91
N CYS A 3 -1.19 -2.49 16.01
CA CYS A 3 -0.27 -2.40 14.89
C CYS A 3 0.68 -3.62 14.85
N ILE A 4 0.72 -4.28 13.70
CA ILE A 4 1.74 -5.29 13.39
C ILE A 4 2.85 -4.61 12.60
N LYS A 5 4.12 -4.84 12.99
CA LYS A 5 5.27 -4.19 12.35
C LYS A 5 6.23 -5.22 11.76
N ILE A 6 6.53 -5.04 10.47
CA ILE A 6 7.62 -5.73 9.78
C ILE A 6 8.73 -4.69 9.62
N LYS A 7 9.88 -4.93 10.24
CA LYS A 7 10.98 -3.95 10.25
C LYS A 7 12.15 -4.45 9.41
N ASN A 8 12.64 -3.55 8.55
CA ASN A 8 13.86 -3.74 7.76
C ASN A 8 13.88 -5.03 6.92
N LEU A 9 12.78 -5.29 6.21
CA LEU A 9 12.73 -6.35 5.20
C LEU A 9 13.69 -5.98 4.06
N GLU A 10 14.76 -6.74 3.90
CA GLU A 10 15.73 -6.53 2.84
C GLU A 10 15.29 -7.20 1.56
N ILE A 11 15.31 -6.47 0.46
CA ILE A 11 15.04 -6.97 -0.88
C ILE A 11 16.11 -6.49 -1.86
N PHE A 12 16.32 -7.25 -2.93
CA PHE A 12 17.12 -6.83 -4.07
C PHE A 12 16.20 -6.57 -5.25
N ALA A 13 16.22 -5.35 -5.79
CA ALA A 13 15.31 -4.92 -6.85
C ALA A 13 15.97 -3.91 -7.80
N LYS A 14 15.28 -3.61 -8.92
CA LYS A 14 15.83 -2.81 -10.02
C LYS A 14 15.09 -1.47 -10.15
N HIS A 15 14.98 -0.74 -9.05
CA HIS A 15 14.35 0.59 -9.05
C HIS A 15 15.39 1.69 -9.10
N GLY A 16 15.11 2.74 -9.86
CA GLY A 16 15.95 3.93 -9.96
C GLY A 16 15.77 4.66 -11.27
N VAL A 17 16.23 5.88 -11.31
CA VAL A 17 16.17 6.76 -12.50
C VAL A 17 17.30 6.40 -13.48
N MET A 18 18.46 5.99 -12.96
CA MET A 18 19.63 5.70 -13.78
C MET A 18 19.50 4.32 -14.45
N PRO A 19 19.85 4.20 -15.76
CA PRO A 19 19.83 2.92 -16.47
C PRO A 19 20.67 1.83 -15.78
N GLU A 20 21.77 2.19 -15.13
CA GLU A 20 22.65 1.27 -14.39
C GLU A 20 21.95 0.65 -13.20
N GLU A 21 21.10 1.40 -12.50
CA GLU A 21 20.30 0.90 -11.37
C GLU A 21 19.27 -0.12 -11.83
N ASN A 22 18.67 0.10 -13.01
CA ASN A 22 17.71 -0.82 -13.61
C ASN A 22 18.37 -2.08 -14.18
N ALA A 23 19.62 -1.98 -14.63
CA ALA A 23 20.39 -3.11 -15.15
C ALA A 23 20.93 -4.00 -14.03
N LEU A 24 21.66 -3.40 -13.09
CA LEU A 24 22.38 -4.09 -12.02
C LEU A 24 21.50 -4.43 -10.82
N GLY A 25 20.54 -3.54 -10.50
CA GLY A 25 19.76 -3.63 -9.28
C GLY A 25 20.56 -3.25 -8.03
N GLN A 26 19.86 -3.14 -6.90
CA GLN A 26 20.46 -2.81 -5.62
C GLN A 26 19.59 -3.26 -4.44
N LYS A 27 20.15 -3.16 -3.24
CA LYS A 27 19.43 -3.40 -2.00
C LYS A 27 18.46 -2.27 -1.69
N PHE A 28 17.24 -2.64 -1.35
CA PHE A 28 16.23 -1.81 -0.71
C PHE A 28 15.87 -2.41 0.64
N VAL A 29 15.46 -1.57 1.57
CA VAL A 29 15.02 -2.01 2.90
C VAL A 29 13.63 -1.43 3.14
N ILE A 30 12.66 -2.31 3.40
CA ILE A 30 11.26 -1.93 3.55
C ILE A 30 10.81 -2.17 4.98
N SER A 31 10.22 -1.16 5.60
CA SER A 31 9.54 -1.30 6.89
C SER A 31 8.05 -1.04 6.69
N ILE A 32 7.20 -1.85 7.34
CA ILE A 32 5.76 -1.84 7.15
C ILE A 32 5.10 -1.85 8.52
N GLU A 33 4.17 -0.93 8.74
CA GLU A 33 3.28 -0.93 9.90
C GLU A 33 1.84 -1.12 9.40
N LEU A 34 1.18 -2.17 9.88
CA LEU A 34 -0.17 -2.56 9.53
C LEU A 34 -1.10 -2.25 10.70
N GLU A 35 -1.98 -1.26 10.54
CA GLU A 35 -3.01 -0.97 11.53
C GLU A 35 -4.19 -1.95 11.35
N CYS A 36 -4.43 -2.79 12.36
CA CYS A 36 -5.47 -3.82 12.36
C CYS A 36 -5.98 -4.08 13.79
N ASP A 37 -7.10 -4.78 13.94
CA ASP A 37 -7.60 -5.21 15.26
C ASP A 37 -7.09 -6.63 15.54
N VAL A 38 -6.20 -6.78 16.51
CA VAL A 38 -5.63 -8.07 16.90
C VAL A 38 -6.21 -8.63 18.22
N ARG A 39 -7.22 -7.99 18.81
CA ARG A 39 -7.78 -8.40 20.10
C ARG A 39 -8.32 -9.82 20.07
N LYS A 40 -9.07 -10.16 19.03
CA LYS A 40 -9.66 -11.50 18.92
C LYS A 40 -8.58 -12.56 18.74
N ALA A 41 -7.58 -12.30 17.90
CA ALA A 41 -6.43 -13.18 17.74
C ALA A 41 -5.69 -13.40 19.07
N GLY A 42 -5.45 -12.32 19.82
CA GLY A 42 -4.80 -12.40 21.14
C GLY A 42 -5.60 -13.13 22.21
N GLN A 43 -6.93 -13.20 22.08
CA GLN A 43 -7.81 -13.93 23.00
C GLN A 43 -7.95 -15.41 22.63
N THR A 44 -7.91 -15.74 21.35
CA THR A 44 -8.22 -17.09 20.83
C THR A 44 -6.99 -17.88 20.40
N ASP A 45 -5.84 -17.21 20.27
CA ASP A 45 -4.61 -17.77 19.69
C ASP A 45 -4.84 -18.36 18.27
N ASP A 46 -5.71 -17.72 17.50
CA ASP A 46 -6.10 -18.16 16.15
C ASP A 46 -5.69 -17.11 15.11
N LEU A 47 -4.81 -17.53 14.17
CA LEU A 47 -4.28 -16.70 13.09
C LEU A 47 -5.37 -16.17 12.14
N ASN A 48 -6.52 -16.86 12.03
CA ASN A 48 -7.63 -16.42 11.19
C ASN A 48 -8.20 -15.04 11.59
N TYR A 49 -7.91 -14.60 12.81
CA TYR A 49 -8.32 -13.28 13.32
C TYR A 49 -7.19 -12.25 13.33
N SER A 50 -6.10 -12.54 12.64
CA SER A 50 -4.94 -11.64 12.52
C SER A 50 -4.49 -11.49 11.06
N VAL A 51 -3.46 -10.69 10.84
CA VAL A 51 -2.77 -10.60 9.56
C VAL A 51 -1.50 -11.44 9.62
N ASN A 52 -1.36 -12.39 8.70
CA ASN A 52 -0.15 -13.19 8.57
C ASN A 52 1.00 -12.35 8.01
N TYR A 53 1.85 -11.86 8.88
CA TYR A 53 2.99 -11.01 8.50
C TYR A 53 4.00 -11.71 7.59
N ALA A 54 4.11 -13.04 7.63
CA ALA A 54 4.98 -13.79 6.72
C ALA A 54 4.45 -13.75 5.28
N GLU A 55 3.13 -13.87 5.10
CA GLU A 55 2.49 -13.71 3.80
C GLU A 55 2.63 -12.27 3.28
N VAL A 56 2.46 -11.26 4.14
CA VAL A 56 2.66 -9.86 3.76
C VAL A 56 4.10 -9.63 3.30
N ALA A 57 5.11 -10.13 4.03
CA ALA A 57 6.51 -9.99 3.65
C ALA A 57 6.81 -10.65 2.30
N ALA A 58 6.30 -11.87 2.07
CA ALA A 58 6.45 -12.57 0.79
C ALA A 58 5.73 -11.83 -0.35
N PHE A 59 4.52 -11.33 -0.10
CA PHE A 59 3.73 -10.55 -1.05
C PHE A 59 4.45 -9.27 -1.47
N VAL A 60 4.92 -8.48 -0.51
CA VAL A 60 5.66 -7.24 -0.75
C VAL A 60 6.94 -7.52 -1.53
N THR A 61 7.72 -8.53 -1.14
CA THR A 61 8.93 -8.95 -1.87
C THR A 61 8.61 -9.26 -3.33
N LYS A 62 7.57 -10.07 -3.56
CA LYS A 62 7.14 -10.45 -4.91
C LYS A 62 6.70 -9.24 -5.75
N LYS A 63 5.93 -8.32 -5.16
CA LYS A 63 5.44 -7.11 -5.86
C LYS A 63 6.58 -6.15 -6.18
N ALA A 64 7.50 -5.93 -5.24
CA ALA A 64 8.65 -5.05 -5.43
C ALA A 64 9.66 -5.58 -6.47
N THR A 65 9.85 -6.91 -6.54
CA THR A 65 10.82 -7.49 -7.48
C THR A 65 10.29 -7.69 -8.90
N ARG A 66 8.96 -7.80 -9.08
CA ARG A 66 8.34 -8.01 -10.40
C ARG A 66 8.22 -6.73 -11.23
N ASN A 67 8.22 -5.58 -10.59
CA ASN A 67 8.05 -4.29 -11.23
C ASN A 67 9.34 -3.48 -11.12
N THR A 68 9.57 -2.58 -12.06
CA THR A 68 10.67 -1.61 -12.01
C THR A 68 10.06 -0.21 -12.03
N PHE A 69 10.38 0.58 -11.01
CA PHE A 69 9.95 1.98 -10.89
C PHE A 69 11.16 2.89 -10.90
N GLN A 70 11.03 4.08 -11.47
CA GLN A 70 12.08 5.09 -11.44
C GLN A 70 12.24 5.71 -10.05
N LEU A 71 11.13 5.92 -9.36
CA LEU A 71 11.07 6.62 -8.08
C LEU A 71 10.72 5.68 -6.93
N ILE A 72 11.41 5.81 -5.80
CA ILE A 72 11.08 5.06 -4.57
C ILE A 72 9.74 5.50 -3.99
N GLU A 73 9.30 6.73 -4.28
CA GLU A 73 7.97 7.24 -3.95
C GLU A 73 6.87 6.41 -4.64
N LYS A 74 7.07 6.10 -5.93
CA LYS A 74 6.11 5.25 -6.67
C LYS A 74 6.10 3.82 -6.15
N LEU A 75 7.26 3.28 -5.79
CA LEU A 75 7.36 1.96 -5.16
C LEU A 75 6.60 1.94 -3.84
N ALA A 76 6.82 2.95 -2.98
CA ALA A 76 6.17 3.04 -1.67
C ALA A 76 4.65 3.15 -1.81
N GLU A 77 4.16 4.03 -2.70
CA GLU A 77 2.74 4.20 -3.00
C GLU A 77 2.11 2.91 -3.51
N TYR A 78 2.72 2.28 -4.50
CA TYR A 78 2.26 1.04 -5.10
C TYR A 78 2.12 -0.09 -4.06
N LEU A 79 3.17 -0.30 -3.25
CA LEU A 79 3.15 -1.35 -2.23
C LEU A 79 2.10 -1.10 -1.15
N ALA A 80 1.95 0.14 -0.70
CA ALA A 80 0.94 0.49 0.31
C ALA A 80 -0.48 0.24 -0.20
N GLN A 81 -0.78 0.63 -1.45
CA GLN A 81 -2.08 0.38 -2.09
C GLN A 81 -2.34 -1.13 -2.26
N GLU A 82 -1.36 -1.88 -2.76
CA GLU A 82 -1.48 -3.31 -2.96
C GLU A 82 -1.73 -4.08 -1.64
N ILE A 83 -1.11 -3.65 -0.54
CA ILE A 83 -1.38 -4.24 0.78
C ILE A 83 -2.83 -3.99 1.21
N LEU A 84 -3.31 -2.74 1.08
CA LEU A 84 -4.69 -2.40 1.46
C LEU A 84 -5.72 -3.18 0.63
N LEU A 85 -5.46 -3.37 -0.68
CA LEU A 85 -6.35 -4.12 -1.56
C LEU A 85 -6.33 -5.64 -1.30
N GLN A 86 -5.19 -6.17 -0.84
CA GLN A 86 -5.02 -7.61 -0.63
C GLN A 86 -5.51 -8.09 0.73
N TYR A 87 -5.44 -7.24 1.76
CA TYR A 87 -5.68 -7.63 3.15
C TYR A 87 -6.79 -6.81 3.79
N ASP A 88 -8.03 -7.27 3.72
CA ASP A 88 -9.23 -6.59 4.23
C ASP A 88 -9.17 -6.25 5.73
N ALA A 89 -8.40 -7.05 6.50
CA ALA A 89 -8.20 -6.81 7.93
C ALA A 89 -7.32 -5.57 8.21
N VAL A 90 -6.59 -5.06 7.21
CA VAL A 90 -5.71 -3.90 7.35
C VAL A 90 -6.51 -2.63 7.08
N ARG A 91 -6.54 -1.73 8.05
CA ARG A 91 -7.25 -0.44 7.97
C ARG A 91 -6.36 0.69 7.45
N ALA A 92 -5.10 0.67 7.85
CA ALA A 92 -4.09 1.61 7.37
C ALA A 92 -2.73 0.94 7.28
N VAL A 93 -1.89 1.45 6.38
CA VAL A 93 -0.52 1.03 6.16
C VAL A 93 0.39 2.24 6.25
N THR A 94 1.42 2.17 7.08
CA THR A 94 2.59 3.05 7.01
C THR A 94 3.73 2.23 6.43
N LEU A 95 4.30 2.68 5.31
CA LEU A 95 5.35 1.96 4.60
C LEU A 95 6.52 2.89 4.33
N GLU A 96 7.71 2.47 4.77
CA GLU A 96 8.98 3.13 4.49
C GLU A 96 9.80 2.30 3.51
N VAL A 97 10.27 2.94 2.45
CA VAL A 97 11.25 2.39 1.51
C VAL A 97 12.56 3.12 1.70
N LYS A 98 13.62 2.41 2.10
CA LYS A 98 14.98 2.90 2.21
C LYS A 98 15.81 2.44 1.02
N LYS A 99 16.66 3.32 0.53
CA LYS A 99 17.63 3.09 -0.54
C LYS A 99 19.05 3.38 -0.02
N PRO A 100 19.69 2.40 0.67
CA PRO A 100 20.99 2.62 1.31
C PRO A 100 22.10 2.96 0.33
N TRP A 101 22.01 2.46 -0.90
CA TRP A 101 23.00 2.67 -1.96
C TRP A 101 22.54 3.70 -2.99
N ALA A 102 21.82 4.73 -2.53
CA ALA A 102 21.41 5.82 -3.43
C ALA A 102 22.65 6.52 -4.01
N PRO A 103 22.73 6.71 -5.35
CA PRO A 103 23.90 7.30 -6.02
C PRO A 103 23.95 8.83 -5.85
N VAL A 104 24.04 9.28 -4.59
CA VAL A 104 24.05 10.72 -4.23
C VAL A 104 25.46 11.31 -4.24
N HIS A 105 26.49 10.44 -4.17
CA HIS A 105 27.92 10.83 -4.11
C HIS A 105 28.29 11.72 -2.89
N LEU A 106 27.50 11.64 -1.82
CA LEU A 106 27.74 12.31 -0.55
C LEU A 106 27.63 11.30 0.58
N PRO A 107 28.37 11.48 1.68
CA PRO A 107 28.26 10.60 2.84
C PRO A 107 26.88 10.76 3.49
N LEU A 108 26.10 9.70 3.48
CA LEU A 108 24.80 9.61 4.12
C LEU A 108 24.52 8.15 4.49
N GLU A 109 23.65 7.92 5.44
CA GLU A 109 23.26 6.57 5.85
C GLU A 109 22.32 5.93 4.81
N THR A 110 21.28 6.65 4.45
CA THR A 110 20.26 6.18 3.50
C THR A 110 19.42 7.34 2.98
N VAL A 111 18.78 7.13 1.84
CA VAL A 111 17.63 7.94 1.40
C VAL A 111 16.38 7.12 1.66
N SER A 112 15.32 7.71 2.21
CA SER A 112 14.06 7.02 2.43
C SER A 112 12.83 7.86 2.10
N VAL A 113 11.74 7.17 1.80
CA VAL A 113 10.40 7.73 1.64
C VAL A 113 9.45 6.94 2.52
N THR A 114 8.64 7.65 3.30
CA THR A 114 7.58 7.06 4.12
C THR A 114 6.23 7.57 3.65
N VAL A 115 5.31 6.64 3.40
CA VAL A 115 3.92 6.95 3.04
C VAL A 115 2.98 6.34 4.06
N LYS A 116 1.87 7.01 4.34
CA LYS A 116 0.75 6.43 5.10
C LYS A 116 -0.49 6.45 4.21
N ARG A 117 -1.15 5.29 4.05
CA ARG A 117 -2.40 5.14 3.30
C ARG A 117 -3.40 4.39 4.16
N GLN A 118 -4.69 4.74 4.01
CA GLN A 118 -5.76 4.14 4.80
C GLN A 118 -7.06 4.13 4.01
N TRP A 119 -7.96 3.24 4.38
CA TRP A 119 -9.32 3.27 3.92
C TRP A 119 -10.08 4.45 4.53
N HIS A 120 -10.85 5.13 3.70
CA HIS A 120 -11.78 6.16 4.13
C HIS A 120 -13.20 5.65 3.97
N VAL A 121 -14.04 5.84 4.98
CA VAL A 121 -15.47 5.57 4.86
C VAL A 121 -16.11 6.78 4.21
N ALA A 122 -16.65 6.61 3.01
CA ALA A 122 -17.44 7.62 2.33
C ALA A 122 -18.93 7.28 2.48
N TYR A 123 -19.73 8.25 2.91
CA TYR A 123 -21.18 8.12 2.93
C TYR A 123 -21.75 8.81 1.70
N LEU A 124 -22.29 8.02 0.77
CA LEU A 124 -22.96 8.54 -0.41
C LEU A 124 -24.46 8.62 -0.15
N SER A 125 -25.01 9.84 -0.23
CA SER A 125 -26.46 10.05 -0.22
C SER A 125 -26.95 10.13 -1.67
N ILE A 126 -27.56 9.06 -2.16
CA ILE A 126 -28.08 8.99 -3.52
C ILE A 126 -29.60 9.06 -3.44
N GLY A 127 -30.18 10.12 -4.02
CA GLY A 127 -31.62 10.32 -4.16
C GLY A 127 -32.05 10.19 -5.61
N SER A 128 -33.11 9.41 -5.88
CA SER A 128 -33.76 9.40 -7.15
C SER A 128 -35.26 9.62 -6.95
N ASN A 129 -35.79 10.68 -7.61
CA ASN A 129 -37.24 11.00 -7.57
C ASN A 129 -38.01 10.47 -8.77
N MET A 130 -37.35 9.83 -9.75
CA MET A 130 -37.98 9.36 -10.99
C MET A 130 -37.55 7.91 -11.30
N GLY A 131 -38.51 7.10 -11.78
CA GLY A 131 -38.30 5.75 -12.28
C GLY A 131 -38.05 4.68 -11.21
N ASP A 132 -37.38 3.61 -11.61
CA ASP A 132 -36.98 2.52 -10.71
C ASP A 132 -35.82 2.95 -9.82
N LYS A 133 -36.16 3.34 -8.60
CA LYS A 133 -35.24 3.84 -7.60
C LYS A 133 -34.13 2.84 -7.26
N LYS A 134 -34.45 1.54 -7.27
CA LYS A 134 -33.51 0.48 -6.93
C LYS A 134 -32.48 0.29 -8.05
N ALA A 135 -32.93 0.26 -9.32
CA ALA A 135 -32.02 0.14 -10.46
C ALA A 135 -31.06 1.34 -10.57
N HIS A 136 -31.50 2.55 -10.25
CA HIS A 136 -30.65 3.73 -10.24
C HIS A 136 -29.62 3.70 -9.10
N LEU A 137 -29.99 3.20 -7.91
CA LEU A 137 -29.08 3.02 -6.79
C LEU A 137 -28.03 1.94 -7.11
N ASP A 138 -28.46 0.80 -7.66
CA ASP A 138 -27.55 -0.29 -8.05
C ASP A 138 -26.57 0.15 -9.15
N MET A 139 -27.00 0.99 -10.08
CA MET A 139 -26.13 1.56 -11.13
C MET A 139 -25.14 2.55 -10.55
N ALA A 140 -25.54 3.40 -9.60
CA ALA A 140 -24.65 4.35 -8.95
C ALA A 140 -23.58 3.64 -8.12
N VAL A 141 -23.94 2.61 -7.35
CA VAL A 141 -22.97 1.80 -6.58
C VAL A 141 -21.96 1.12 -7.50
N ARG A 142 -22.41 0.52 -8.62
CA ARG A 142 -21.50 -0.11 -9.60
C ARG A 142 -20.58 0.90 -10.29
N SER A 143 -21.03 2.12 -10.54
CA SER A 143 -20.17 3.16 -11.14
C SER A 143 -19.06 3.59 -10.19
N GLU A 144 -19.28 3.57 -8.88
CA GLU A 144 -18.28 3.88 -7.88
C GLU A 144 -17.23 2.77 -7.72
N GLU A 145 -17.60 1.48 -7.91
CA GLU A 145 -16.64 0.38 -7.93
C GLU A 145 -15.64 0.49 -9.09
N HIS A 146 -16.01 1.11 -10.20
CA HIS A 146 -15.12 1.37 -11.34
C HIS A 146 -14.36 2.70 -11.24
N THR A 147 -14.77 3.64 -10.39
CA THR A 147 -14.13 4.96 -10.22
C THR A 147 -13.02 4.98 -9.18
N SER A 148 -12.78 3.91 -8.44
CA SER A 148 -11.65 3.82 -7.51
C SER A 148 -10.28 3.98 -8.20
N GLU A 149 -10.20 3.82 -9.52
CA GLU A 149 -8.99 4.11 -10.32
C GLU A 149 -8.82 5.59 -10.69
N LEU A 150 -9.84 6.44 -10.51
CA LEU A 150 -9.83 7.84 -10.96
C LEU A 150 -9.63 8.87 -9.84
N GLN A 151 -9.51 8.48 -8.58
CA GLN A 151 -9.37 9.40 -7.45
C GLN A 151 -7.92 9.82 -7.14
N SER A 152 -7.08 9.99 -8.15
CA SER A 152 -5.83 10.73 -8.04
C SER A 152 -5.90 12.16 -8.60
N LEU A 153 -7.10 12.73 -8.73
CA LEU A 153 -7.22 14.14 -9.11
C LEU A 153 -7.12 15.04 -7.87
N PRO A 154 -6.21 16.04 -7.85
CA PRO A 154 -6.14 16.98 -6.76
C PRO A 154 -7.40 17.87 -6.75
N LEU A 155 -8.00 18.02 -5.56
CA LEU A 155 -8.97 19.08 -5.29
C LEU A 155 -8.25 20.42 -5.49
N ILE A 156 -8.61 21.12 -6.56
CA ILE A 156 -8.24 22.51 -6.74
C ILE A 156 -9.20 23.33 -5.85
N SER A 157 -8.62 24.00 -4.88
CA SER A 157 -9.27 25.01 -4.04
C SER A 157 -9.69 26.24 -4.83
#